data_632b70dd4fda94dfb7564d00894c16eb
#
_entry.id   632b70dd4fda94dfb7564d00894c16eb
#
_cell.length_a   1.000
_cell.length_b   1.000
_cell.length_c   1.000
_cell.angle_alpha   90.00
_cell.angle_beta   90.00
_cell.angle_gamma   90.00
#
_symmetry.space_group_name_H-M   'P 1'
#
loop_
_entity.id
_entity.type
_entity.pdbx_description
1 polymer ?
#
loop_
_entity_poly.entity_id
_entity_poly.type
_entity_poly.pdbx_seq_one_letter_code
_entity_poly.pdbx_strand_id
1 'polypeptide(L)' 'MALQAGEDGLVFYKAIAEHYQKALRPGGALALEIGWQQREAVTALLEANGWADIACRKDFGGNDRCVTARRPQ' A
#
# COMPACT_ATOMS: atom_id res chain seq x y z
N MET A 1 -8.65 2.47 -17.53
CA MET A 1 -7.53 1.79 -16.92
C MET A 1 -8.01 0.66 -16.03
N ALA A 2 -7.39 -0.45 -16.14
CA ALA A 2 -7.88 -1.65 -15.48
C ALA A 2 -7.75 -1.62 -13.96
N LEU A 3 -7.13 -0.61 -13.40
CA LEU A 3 -7.03 -0.50 -11.96
C LEU A 3 -8.38 -0.43 -11.28
N GLN A 4 -9.40 -0.17 -12.05
CA GLN A 4 -10.75 -0.11 -11.51
C GLN A 4 -11.46 -1.45 -11.51
N ALA A 5 -10.75 -2.52 -11.79
CA ALA A 5 -11.38 -3.82 -11.87
C ALA A 5 -12.06 -4.23 -10.57
N GLY A 6 -11.52 -3.84 -9.44
CA GLY A 6 -12.22 -4.02 -8.18
C GLY A 6 -13.17 -2.86 -7.97
N GLU A 7 -14.24 -3.08 -7.23
CA GLU A 7 -15.24 -2.05 -7.03
C GLU A 7 -14.66 -0.80 -6.39
N ASP A 8 -13.65 -0.96 -5.60
CA ASP A 8 -13.02 0.13 -4.87
C ASP A 8 -11.56 0.30 -5.23
N GLY A 9 -11.10 -0.36 -6.30
CA GLY A 9 -9.73 -0.27 -6.74
C GLY A 9 -8.73 -1.04 -5.90
N LEU A 10 -9.18 -1.84 -4.94
CA LEU A 10 -8.27 -2.51 -4.02
C LEU A 10 -7.61 -3.75 -4.59
N VAL A 11 -8.11 -4.26 -5.71
CA VAL A 11 -7.53 -5.47 -6.32
C VAL A 11 -6.04 -5.27 -6.61
N PHE A 12 -5.69 -4.10 -7.13
CA PHE A 12 -4.31 -3.76 -7.41
C PHE A 12 -3.44 -3.79 -6.13
N TYR A 13 -3.92 -3.14 -5.08
CA TYR A 13 -3.16 -3.08 -3.83
C TYR A 13 -3.08 -4.44 -3.16
N LYS A 14 -4.13 -5.24 -3.28
CA LYS A 14 -4.12 -6.59 -2.73
C LYS A 14 -3.03 -7.42 -3.39
N ALA A 15 -2.93 -7.36 -4.71
CA ALA A 15 -1.91 -8.11 -5.43
C ALA A 15 -0.51 -7.67 -5.01
N ILE A 16 -0.29 -6.37 -4.85
CA ILE A 16 1.01 -5.88 -4.41
C ILE A 16 1.31 -6.35 -3.00
N ALA A 17 0.35 -6.24 -2.08
CA ALA A 17 0.56 -6.63 -0.70
C ALA A 17 0.91 -8.12 -0.59
N GLU A 18 0.29 -8.96 -1.41
CA GLU A 18 0.48 -10.39 -1.35
C GLU A 18 1.76 -10.86 -2.02
N HIS A 19 2.22 -10.15 -3.04
CA HIS A 19 3.27 -10.71 -3.90
C HIS A 19 4.52 -9.86 -4.00
N TYR A 20 4.47 -8.58 -3.68
CA TYR A 20 5.56 -7.70 -4.04
C TYR A 20 6.78 -7.81 -3.14
N GLN A 21 6.63 -8.40 -1.95
CA GLN A 21 7.80 -8.56 -1.06
C GLN A 21 8.90 -9.35 -1.74
N LYS A 22 8.53 -10.32 -2.57
CA LYS A 22 9.53 -11.13 -3.26
C LYS A 22 10.41 -10.33 -4.19
N ALA A 23 9.91 -9.20 -4.67
CA ALA A 23 10.67 -8.36 -5.60
C ALA A 23 11.63 -7.43 -4.88
N LEU A 24 11.54 -7.34 -3.56
CA LEU A 24 12.38 -6.44 -2.77
C LEU A 24 13.38 -7.25 -1.97
N ARG A 25 14.55 -6.67 -1.75
CA ARG A 25 15.48 -7.24 -0.78
C ARG A 25 14.91 -7.00 0.62
N PRO A 26 15.36 -7.77 1.63
CA PRO A 26 14.96 -7.50 3.01
C PRO A 26 15.24 -6.05 3.39
N GLY A 27 14.30 -5.41 4.02
CA GLY A 27 14.41 -3.99 4.37
C GLY A 27 14.07 -3.04 3.24
N GLY A 28 13.80 -3.55 2.04
CA GLY A 28 13.44 -2.72 0.91
C GLY A 28 12.10 -2.01 1.13
N ALA A 29 11.96 -0.84 0.52
CA ALA A 29 10.80 0.02 0.76
C ALA A 29 9.85 0.02 -0.43
N LEU A 30 8.58 0.19 -0.13
CA LEU A 30 7.50 0.30 -1.09
C LEU A 30 6.74 1.58 -0.82
N ALA A 31 6.34 2.29 -1.87
CA ALA A 31 5.49 3.47 -1.73
C ALA A 31 4.34 3.34 -2.71
N LEU A 32 3.13 3.55 -2.23
CA LEU A 32 1.92 3.42 -3.04
C LEU A 32 1.12 4.71 -2.95
N GLU A 33 0.77 5.28 -4.09
CA GLU A 33 -0.19 6.36 -4.10
C GLU A 33 -1.58 5.80 -3.90
N ILE A 34 -2.38 6.48 -3.08
CA ILE A 34 -3.73 6.03 -2.75
C ILE A 34 -4.71 7.16 -2.93
N GLY A 35 -5.99 6.80 -3.10
CA GLY A 35 -7.07 7.75 -2.97
C GLY A 35 -7.29 8.08 -1.50
N TRP A 36 -7.82 9.27 -1.24
CA TRP A 36 -7.93 9.77 0.13
C TRP A 36 -8.79 8.88 1.03
N GLN A 37 -9.65 8.06 0.44
CA GLN A 37 -10.52 7.17 1.22
C GLN A 37 -9.95 5.77 1.37
N GLN A 38 -8.75 5.52 0.85
CA GLN A 38 -8.23 4.15 0.79
C GLN A 38 -7.22 3.82 1.87
N ARG A 39 -6.88 4.78 2.72
CA ARG A 39 -5.81 4.59 3.69
C ARG A 39 -6.01 3.36 4.56
N GLU A 40 -7.19 3.23 5.17
CA GLU A 40 -7.40 2.12 6.10
C GLU A 40 -7.35 0.77 5.41
N ALA A 41 -7.97 0.69 4.24
CA ALA A 41 -7.99 -0.57 3.52
C ALA A 41 -6.61 -0.99 3.05
N VAL A 42 -5.82 -0.05 2.53
CA VAL A 42 -4.49 -0.36 2.04
C VAL A 42 -3.55 -0.72 3.18
N THR A 43 -3.59 0.02 4.28
CA THR A 43 -2.74 -0.31 5.42
C THR A 43 -3.11 -1.66 6.00
N ALA A 44 -4.40 -2.00 6.05
CA ALA A 44 -4.83 -3.31 6.55
C ALA A 44 -4.31 -4.44 5.66
N LEU A 45 -4.34 -4.24 4.34
CA LEU A 45 -3.78 -5.24 3.42
C LEU A 45 -2.30 -5.45 3.65
N LEU A 46 -1.56 -4.39 3.86
CA LEU A 46 -0.12 -4.50 4.10
C LEU A 46 0.15 -5.19 5.42
N GLU A 47 -0.58 -4.83 6.46
CA GLU A 47 -0.42 -5.47 7.77
C GLU A 47 -0.72 -6.96 7.70
N ALA A 48 -1.79 -7.32 7.01
CA ALA A 48 -2.20 -8.72 6.91
C ALA A 48 -1.17 -9.57 6.18
N ASN A 49 -0.34 -8.94 5.35
CA ASN A 49 0.67 -9.65 4.57
C ASN A 49 2.08 -9.47 5.11
N GLY A 50 2.21 -8.98 6.33
CA GLY A 50 3.49 -9.00 7.03
C GLY A 50 4.43 -7.87 6.68
N TRP A 51 3.95 -6.79 6.07
CA TRP A 51 4.80 -5.64 5.80
C TRP A 51 5.12 -4.90 7.11
N ALA A 52 6.29 -4.27 7.15
CA ALA A 52 6.77 -3.56 8.33
C ALA A 52 6.79 -2.05 8.08
N ASP A 53 6.84 -1.28 9.17
CA ASP A 53 7.02 0.18 9.12
C ASP A 53 6.00 0.86 8.21
N ILE A 54 4.76 0.44 8.34
CA ILE A 54 3.68 0.98 7.50
C ILE A 54 3.35 2.39 7.98
N ALA A 55 3.35 3.35 7.05
CA ALA A 55 3.06 4.75 7.36
C ALA A 55 2.25 5.36 6.23
N CYS A 56 1.54 6.42 6.55
CA CYS A 56 0.75 7.14 5.56
C CYS A 56 1.18 8.60 5.55
N ARG A 57 1.34 9.16 4.38
CA ARG A 57 1.70 10.57 4.20
C ARG A 57 0.53 11.32 3.59
N LYS A 58 0.37 12.55 4.02
CA LYS A 58 -0.71 13.41 3.54
C LYS A 58 -0.18 14.42 2.56
N ASP A 59 -1.05 14.90 1.68
CA ASP A 59 -0.70 16.00 0.81
C ASP A 59 -0.87 17.33 1.55
N PHE A 60 -0.65 18.43 0.85
CA PHE A 60 -0.74 19.76 1.46
C PHE A 60 -2.16 20.09 1.91
N GLY A 61 -3.15 19.44 1.33
CA GLY A 61 -4.54 19.67 1.72
C GLY A 61 -4.99 18.81 2.90
N GLY A 62 -4.07 18.01 3.45
CA GLY A 62 -4.41 17.15 4.58
C GLY A 62 -5.04 15.82 4.21
N ASN A 63 -5.09 15.48 2.93
CA ASN A 63 -5.67 14.23 2.47
C ASN A 63 -4.61 13.14 2.40
N ASP A 64 -4.98 11.93 2.80
CA ASP A 64 -4.08 10.78 2.68
C ASP A 64 -3.71 10.58 1.22
N ARG A 65 -2.41 10.49 0.92
CA ARG A 65 -1.94 10.46 -0.45
C ARG A 65 -1.07 9.27 -0.75
N CYS A 66 -0.26 8.84 0.20
CA CYS A 66 0.76 7.83 -0.05
C CYS A 66 0.91 6.95 1.17
N VAL A 67 0.96 5.64 0.94
CA VAL A 67 1.27 4.68 2.00
C VAL A 67 2.64 4.09 1.70
N THR A 68 3.50 4.05 2.71
CA THR A 68 4.82 3.45 2.57
C THR A 68 4.92 2.25 3.52
N ALA A 69 5.78 1.31 3.16
CA ALA A 69 6.00 0.12 3.96
C ALA A 69 7.36 -0.46 3.61
N ARG A 70 7.85 -1.35 4.47
CA ARG A 70 9.11 -2.03 4.21
C ARG A 70 8.93 -3.52 4.28
N ARG A 71 9.68 -4.25 3.46
CA ARG A 71 9.81 -5.68 3.63
C ARG A 71 10.58 -5.94 4.92
N PRO A 72 10.11 -6.82 5.80
CA PRO A 72 10.85 -7.13 7.04
C PRO A 72 12.23 -7.67 6.72
N GLN A 73 13.16 -7.42 7.61
CA GLN A 73 14.54 -7.88 7.45
C GLN A 73 14.76 -9.32 7.84
#